data_dd3468353c6568c6694202c8e787f7d0
#
_entry.id   dd3468353c6568c6694202c8e787f7d0
#
_cell.length_a   1.000
_cell.length_b   1.000
_cell.length_c   1.000
_cell.angle_alpha   90.00
_cell.angle_beta   90.00
_cell.angle_gamma   90.00
#
_symmetry.space_group_name_H-M   'P 1'
#
loop_
_entity.id
_entity.type
_entity.pdbx_description
1 polymer ?
#
loop_
_entity_poly.entity_id
_entity_poly.type
_entity_poly.pdbx_seq_one_letter_code
_entity_poly.pdbx_strand_id
1 'polypeptide(L)'
;MLEFVLKGKINYSVTDGIAILEVDNPPVNPLSDGVRHGLIESMEKAESDDSVVGIVLTGKGRSFIAGADISEFGQQIEGPSIHDAFEKIEKSTKPVIAAINGSALGGGLETALCCHYRVSSKQGFI
;
A
#
# COMPACT_ATOMS: atom_id res chain seq x y z
N MET A 1 -22.50 -21.29 -0.38
CA MET A 1 -21.18 -20.88 -0.89
C MET A 1 -20.71 -19.65 -0.11
N LEU A 2 -19.56 -19.76 0.51
CA LEU A 2 -18.97 -18.62 1.21
C LEU A 2 -18.21 -17.75 0.21
N GLU A 3 -18.67 -16.53 0.03
CA GLU A 3 -17.91 -15.54 -0.75
C GLU A 3 -16.92 -14.86 0.18
N PHE A 4 -15.63 -14.92 -0.20
CA PHE A 4 -14.61 -14.17 0.46
C PHE A 4 -14.61 -12.74 -0.08
N VAL A 5 -15.00 -11.80 0.77
CA VAL A 5 -14.89 -10.38 0.46
C VAL A 5 -13.69 -9.83 1.21
N LEU A 6 -12.65 -9.45 0.47
CA LEU A 6 -11.49 -8.79 1.04
C LEU A 6 -11.85 -7.36 1.42
N LYS A 7 -11.30 -6.88 2.53
CA LYS A 7 -11.52 -5.53 3.03
C LYS A 7 -10.45 -4.59 2.47
N GLY A 8 -10.91 -3.57 1.75
CA GLY A 8 -10.01 -2.60 1.12
C GLY A 8 -9.43 -3.12 -0.18
N LYS A 9 -8.76 -2.25 -0.89
CA LYS A 9 -8.15 -2.54 -2.19
C LYS A 9 -7.06 -1.54 -2.52
N ILE A 10 -6.32 -1.84 -3.59
CA ILE A 10 -5.41 -0.90 -4.24
C ILE A 10 -6.01 -0.51 -5.60
N ASN A 11 -6.14 0.78 -5.84
CA ASN A 11 -6.46 1.27 -7.18
C ASN A 11 -5.14 1.43 -7.93
N TYR A 12 -5.01 0.69 -9.03
CA TYR A 12 -3.79 0.65 -9.84
C TYR A 12 -3.98 1.41 -11.13
N SER A 13 -3.08 2.31 -11.46
CA SER A 13 -3.06 3.01 -12.73
C SER A 13 -1.62 3.28 -13.16
N VAL A 14 -1.43 3.52 -14.47
CA VAL A 14 -0.12 3.89 -15.01
C VAL A 14 -0.28 5.19 -15.79
N THR A 15 0.57 6.16 -15.48
CA THR A 15 0.60 7.46 -16.15
C THR A 15 2.06 7.80 -16.46
N ASP A 16 2.36 7.99 -17.74
CA ASP A 16 3.72 8.38 -18.19
C ASP A 16 4.84 7.49 -17.62
N GLY A 17 4.60 6.18 -17.62
CA GLY A 17 5.59 5.21 -17.13
C GLY A 17 5.64 5.07 -15.61
N ILE A 18 4.76 5.73 -14.89
CA ILE A 18 4.69 5.64 -13.42
C ILE A 18 3.44 4.86 -13.02
N ALA A 19 3.65 3.76 -12.30
CA ALA A 19 2.55 3.02 -11.70
C ALA A 19 2.13 3.73 -10.41
N ILE A 20 0.85 4.02 -10.27
CA ILE A 20 0.30 4.66 -9.08
C ILE A 20 -0.54 3.63 -8.35
N LEU A 21 -0.13 3.33 -7.12
CA LEU A 21 -0.81 2.42 -6.20
C LEU A 21 -1.49 3.26 -5.13
N GLU A 22 -2.81 3.35 -5.22
CA GLU A 22 -3.60 4.13 -4.27
C GLU A 22 -4.33 3.21 -3.31
N VAL A 23 -3.99 3.32 -2.02
CA VAL A 23 -4.67 2.56 -0.96
C VAL A 23 -6.08 3.11 -0.79
N ASP A 24 -7.08 2.23 -0.95
CA ASP A 24 -8.50 2.57 -0.89
C ASP A 24 -9.20 1.68 0.12
N ASN A 25 -9.22 2.14 1.36
CA ASN A 25 -9.85 1.44 2.49
C ASN A 25 -10.36 2.48 3.50
N PRO A 26 -11.42 3.22 3.12
CA PRO A 26 -11.88 4.34 3.94
C PRO A 26 -12.34 3.91 5.33
N PRO A 27 -12.28 4.80 6.33
CA PRO A 27 -11.89 6.21 6.19
C PRO A 27 -10.38 6.46 6.31
N VAL A 28 -9.60 5.55 6.92
CA VAL A 28 -8.21 5.83 7.31
C VAL A 28 -7.18 4.87 6.71
N ASN A 29 -7.61 4.04 5.78
CA ASN A 29 -6.73 3.16 5.02
C ASN A 29 -5.87 2.22 5.88
N PRO A 30 -6.48 1.40 6.77
CA PRO A 30 -5.70 0.40 7.49
C PRO A 30 -5.21 -0.70 6.55
N LEU A 31 -4.13 -1.39 6.96
CA LEU A 31 -3.52 -2.48 6.20
C LEU A 31 -4.33 -3.78 6.33
N SER A 32 -5.60 -3.73 5.94
CA SER A 32 -6.49 -4.89 5.91
C SER A 32 -6.06 -5.88 4.83
N ASP A 33 -6.67 -7.05 4.82
CA ASP A 33 -6.32 -8.14 3.90
C ASP A 33 -6.37 -7.75 2.42
N GLY A 34 -7.39 -7.00 2.01
CA GLY A 34 -7.50 -6.53 0.62
C GLY A 34 -6.42 -5.53 0.23
N VAL A 35 -5.96 -4.73 1.18
CA VAL A 35 -4.84 -3.80 0.95
C VAL A 35 -3.54 -4.57 0.83
N ARG A 36 -3.28 -5.55 1.70
CA ARG A 36 -2.06 -6.38 1.64
C ARG A 36 -1.99 -7.18 0.34
N HIS A 37 -3.08 -7.84 -0.03
CA HIS A 37 -3.19 -8.55 -1.32
C HIS A 37 -2.95 -7.60 -2.49
N GLY A 38 -3.63 -6.47 -2.46
CA GLY A 38 -3.54 -5.47 -3.53
C GLY A 38 -2.14 -4.89 -3.69
N LEU A 39 -1.43 -4.65 -2.60
CA LEU A 39 -0.05 -4.18 -2.63
C LEU A 39 0.86 -5.19 -3.33
N ILE A 40 0.76 -6.46 -2.96
CA ILE A 40 1.60 -7.51 -3.54
C ILE A 40 1.28 -7.68 -5.03
N GLU A 41 0.02 -7.80 -5.39
CA GLU A 41 -0.41 -7.94 -6.80
C GLU A 41 0.01 -6.74 -7.64
N SER A 42 -0.17 -5.54 -7.11
CA SER A 42 0.17 -4.31 -7.82
C SER A 42 1.67 -4.15 -8.00
N MET A 43 2.46 -4.52 -7.00
CA MET A 43 3.92 -4.50 -7.11
C MET A 43 4.40 -5.50 -8.17
N GLU A 44 3.85 -6.70 -8.19
CA GLU A 44 4.18 -7.70 -9.21
C GLU A 44 3.82 -7.22 -10.61
N LYS A 45 2.65 -6.63 -10.75
CA LYS A 45 2.19 -6.07 -12.02
C LYS A 45 3.08 -4.94 -12.51
N ALA A 46 3.45 -4.02 -11.63
CA ALA A 46 4.32 -2.91 -11.97
C ALA A 46 5.73 -3.38 -12.35
N GLU A 47 6.27 -4.36 -11.63
CA GLU A 47 7.60 -4.88 -11.92
C GLU A 47 7.67 -5.62 -13.25
N SER A 48 6.60 -6.31 -13.63
CA SER A 48 6.55 -7.07 -14.89
C SER A 48 6.16 -6.24 -16.12
N ASP A 49 5.74 -4.99 -15.91
CA ASP A 49 5.35 -4.09 -16.99
C ASP A 49 6.55 -3.27 -17.46
N ASP A 50 7.08 -3.58 -18.63
CA ASP A 50 8.26 -2.91 -19.19
C ASP A 50 8.06 -1.41 -19.43
N SER A 51 6.81 -0.96 -19.53
CA SER A 51 6.51 0.47 -19.66
C SER A 51 6.58 1.23 -18.35
N VAL A 52 6.63 0.54 -17.21
CA VAL A 52 6.71 1.15 -15.89
C VAL A 52 8.15 1.30 -15.46
N VAL A 53 8.57 2.53 -15.17
CA VAL A 53 9.94 2.86 -14.74
C VAL A 53 10.03 3.25 -13.26
N GLY A 54 8.90 3.50 -12.63
CA GLY A 54 8.84 3.84 -11.20
C GLY A 54 7.44 3.62 -10.65
N ILE A 55 7.35 3.59 -9.33
CA ILE A 55 6.11 3.25 -8.62
C ILE A 55 5.87 4.32 -7.55
N VAL A 56 4.65 4.81 -7.45
CA VAL A 56 4.22 5.74 -6.40
C VAL A 56 3.14 5.06 -5.57
N LEU A 57 3.32 5.06 -4.26
CA LEU A 57 2.35 4.57 -3.30
C LEU A 57 1.74 5.76 -2.56
N THR A 58 0.43 5.86 -2.54
CA THR A 58 -0.29 6.94 -1.88
C THR A 58 -1.61 6.42 -1.28
N GLY A 59 -2.31 7.26 -0.54
CA GLY A 59 -3.61 6.92 0.04
C GLY A 59 -4.73 7.73 -0.59
N LYS A 60 -5.89 7.11 -0.74
CA LYS A 60 -7.09 7.81 -1.17
C LYS A 60 -7.69 8.57 0.02
N GLY A 61 -8.10 9.81 -0.23
CA GLY A 61 -8.72 10.64 0.79
C GLY A 61 -7.70 11.38 1.65
N ARG A 62 -7.98 11.47 2.96
CA ARG A 62 -7.20 12.29 3.89
C ARG A 62 -6.08 11.56 4.61
N SER A 63 -6.00 10.25 4.48
CA SER A 63 -4.97 9.44 5.12
C SER A 63 -4.09 8.78 4.08
N PHE A 64 -2.83 8.61 4.43
CA PHE A 64 -1.95 7.71 3.69
C PHE A 64 -2.31 6.26 4.10
N ILE A 65 -1.78 5.79 5.20
CA ILE A 65 -2.12 4.50 5.82
C ILE A 65 -2.05 4.72 7.34
N ALA A 66 -3.15 4.47 8.03
CA ALA A 66 -3.23 4.75 9.47
C ALA A 66 -2.62 3.67 10.36
N GLY A 67 -2.33 2.50 9.82
CA GLY A 67 -1.72 1.41 10.57
C GLY A 67 -2.27 0.05 10.23
N ALA A 68 -2.01 -0.93 11.11
CA ALA A 68 -2.57 -2.27 10.99
C ALA A 68 -4.09 -2.25 11.19
N ASP A 69 -4.77 -3.22 10.63
CA ASP A 69 -6.20 -3.38 10.89
C ASP A 69 -6.40 -4.06 12.24
N ILE A 70 -6.76 -3.27 13.25
CA ILE A 70 -6.95 -3.79 14.61
C ILE A 70 -8.09 -4.80 14.73
N SER A 71 -9.05 -4.79 13.80
CA SER A 71 -10.14 -5.77 13.78
C SER A 71 -9.66 -7.19 13.48
N GLU A 72 -8.44 -7.34 12.92
CA GLU A 72 -7.82 -8.63 12.64
C GLU A 72 -7.03 -9.18 13.84
N PHE A 73 -6.84 -8.41 14.88
CA PHE A 73 -6.07 -8.84 16.06
C PHE A 73 -6.78 -10.00 16.77
N GLY A 74 -6.00 -11.03 17.09
CA GLY A 74 -6.52 -12.24 17.73
C GLY A 74 -7.20 -13.22 16.78
N GLN A 75 -7.24 -12.92 15.49
CA GLN A 75 -7.79 -13.80 14.46
C GLN A 75 -6.66 -14.50 13.71
N GLN A 76 -6.98 -15.66 13.17
CA GLN A 76 -6.07 -16.34 12.25
C GLN A 76 -6.12 -15.61 10.91
N ILE A 77 -4.96 -15.06 10.51
CA ILE A 77 -4.86 -14.31 9.25
C ILE A 77 -4.59 -15.30 8.12
N GLU A 78 -5.45 -15.28 7.12
CA GLU A 78 -5.25 -16.00 5.86
C GLU A 78 -4.67 -15.04 4.82
N GLY A 79 -3.85 -15.58 3.91
CA GLY A 79 -3.20 -14.79 2.88
C GLY A 79 -1.94 -14.06 3.39
N PRO A 80 -1.47 -13.04 2.64
CA PRO A 80 -0.21 -12.39 2.96
C PRO A 80 -0.29 -11.55 4.24
N SER A 81 0.81 -11.55 4.98
CA SER A 81 0.99 -10.72 6.16
C SER A 81 1.42 -9.30 5.77
N ILE A 82 1.44 -8.40 6.74
CA ILE A 82 2.02 -7.06 6.58
C ILE A 82 3.49 -7.17 6.16
N HIS A 83 4.23 -8.09 6.76
CA HIS A 83 5.65 -8.30 6.45
C HIS A 83 5.86 -8.78 5.02
N ASP A 84 4.97 -9.60 4.49
CA ASP A 84 5.03 -10.03 3.09
C ASP A 84 4.89 -8.82 2.15
N ALA A 85 3.98 -7.90 2.46
CA ALA A 85 3.80 -6.68 1.68
C ALA A 85 5.02 -5.77 1.78
N PHE A 86 5.58 -5.59 2.98
CA PHE A 86 6.79 -4.79 3.21
C PHE A 86 7.98 -5.33 2.41
N GLU A 87 8.18 -6.63 2.46
CA GLU A 87 9.27 -7.29 1.74
C GLU A 87 9.14 -7.09 0.22
N LYS A 88 7.92 -7.17 -0.29
CA LYS A 88 7.66 -6.95 -1.72
C LYS A 88 8.05 -5.54 -2.15
N ILE A 89 7.77 -4.54 -1.33
CA ILE A 89 8.14 -3.15 -1.60
C ILE A 89 9.65 -2.97 -1.52
N GLU A 90 10.28 -3.44 -0.44
CA GLU A 90 11.73 -3.28 -0.22
C GLU A 90 12.55 -3.93 -1.32
N LYS A 91 12.13 -5.09 -1.80
CA LYS A 91 12.86 -5.86 -2.82
C LYS A 91 12.57 -5.43 -4.25
N SER A 92 11.75 -4.40 -4.44
CA SER A 92 11.45 -3.90 -5.77
C SER A 92 12.72 -3.47 -6.51
N THR A 93 12.85 -3.90 -7.75
CA THR A 93 13.93 -3.49 -8.64
C THR A 93 13.68 -2.12 -9.26
N LYS A 94 12.44 -1.64 -9.19
CA LYS A 94 12.04 -0.30 -9.65
C LYS A 94 11.89 0.63 -8.46
N PRO A 95 12.21 1.93 -8.58
CA PRO A 95 12.06 2.86 -7.46
C PRO A 95 10.60 2.93 -6.99
N VAL A 96 10.42 2.91 -5.67
CA VAL A 96 9.11 3.06 -5.04
C VAL A 96 9.16 4.31 -4.16
N ILE A 97 8.25 5.24 -4.42
CA ILE A 97 8.15 6.50 -3.71
C ILE A 97 6.84 6.51 -2.90
N ALA A 98 6.95 6.73 -1.60
CA ALA A 98 5.78 6.98 -0.77
C ALA A 98 5.41 8.45 -0.90
N ALA A 99 4.22 8.72 -1.45
CA ALA A 99 3.63 10.06 -1.48
C ALA A 99 2.66 10.17 -0.31
N ILE A 100 3.15 10.72 0.79
CA ILE A 100 2.43 10.78 2.07
C ILE A 100 1.47 11.97 2.02
N ASN A 101 0.20 11.67 1.81
CA ASN A 101 -0.86 12.66 1.61
C ASN A 101 -1.63 12.98 2.89
N GLY A 102 -1.32 12.31 3.99
CA GLY A 102 -2.02 12.46 5.26
C GLY A 102 -1.36 11.62 6.33
N SER A 103 -2.14 11.05 7.25
CA SER A 103 -1.61 10.26 8.35
C SER A 103 -0.89 8.99 7.89
N ALA A 104 0.33 8.81 8.37
CA ALA A 104 1.15 7.61 8.17
C ALA A 104 1.63 7.16 9.56
N LEU A 105 0.85 6.29 10.21
CA LEU A 105 1.05 5.91 11.61
C LEU A 105 1.27 4.40 11.74
N GLY A 106 2.08 4.00 12.70
CA GLY A 106 2.34 2.58 12.96
C GLY A 106 2.77 1.83 11.71
N GLY A 107 2.01 0.82 11.30
CA GLY A 107 2.26 0.07 10.06
C GLY A 107 2.25 0.93 8.81
N GLY A 108 1.55 2.06 8.83
CA GLY A 108 1.57 3.03 7.73
C GLY A 108 2.90 3.75 7.60
N LEU A 109 3.49 4.14 8.71
CA LEU A 109 4.83 4.70 8.74
C LEU A 109 5.85 3.64 8.31
N GLU A 110 5.71 2.41 8.81
CA GLU A 110 6.57 1.31 8.40
C GLU A 110 6.50 1.06 6.90
N THR A 111 5.31 1.12 6.31
CA THR A 111 5.13 1.00 4.86
C THR A 111 5.90 2.10 4.11
N ALA A 112 5.79 3.33 4.57
CA ALA A 112 6.53 4.45 3.97
C ALA A 112 8.04 4.25 4.08
N LEU A 113 8.51 3.72 5.21
CA LEU A 113 9.93 3.45 5.42
C LEU A 113 10.46 2.30 4.55
N CYS A 114 9.60 1.39 4.12
CA CYS A 114 9.98 0.33 3.17
C CYS A 114 10.19 0.86 1.75
N CYS A 115 9.60 1.99 1.42
CA CYS A 115 9.79 2.63 0.11
C CYS A 115 11.20 3.22 0.00
N HIS A 116 11.68 3.39 -1.23
CA HIS A 116 13.03 3.91 -1.48
C HIS A 116 13.12 5.41 -1.18
N TYR A 117 12.06 6.17 -1.47
CA TYR A 117 11.97 7.60 -1.21
C TYR A 117 10.61 7.95 -0.60
N ARG A 118 10.57 9.06 0.10
CA ARG A 118 9.37 9.60 0.74
C ARG A 118 9.24 11.07 0.40
N VAL A 119 8.04 11.46 -0.04
CA VAL A 119 7.64 12.86 -0.14
C VAL A 119 6.35 13.03 0.65
N SER A 120 6.16 14.18 1.24
CA SER A 120 4.98 14.46 2.04
C SER A 120 4.35 15.77 1.60
N SER A 121 3.01 15.77 1.52
CA SER A 121 2.27 17.01 1.41
C SER A 121 2.30 17.74 2.78
N LYS A 122 1.79 18.98 2.81
CA LYS A 122 1.66 19.73 4.08
C LYS A 122 0.71 19.06 5.07
N GLN A 123 -0.18 18.20 4.58
CA GLN A 123 -1.12 17.43 5.40
C GLN A 123 -0.51 16.12 5.88
N GLY A 124 0.69 15.78 5.45
CA GLY A 124 1.38 14.59 5.92
C GLY A 124 1.64 14.64 7.42
N PHE A 125 1.37 13.53 8.09
CA PHE A 125 1.50 13.40 9.54
C PHE A 125 2.04 12.01 9.89
N ILE A 126 3.13 11.98 10.61
CA ILE A 126 3.78 10.75 11.03
C ILE A 126 3.97 10.70 12.55
#